data_07388a5e494f8d76e69ec62fc759bf20
#
_entry.id   07388a5e494f8d76e69ec62fc759bf20
#
_cell.length_a   1.000
_cell.length_b   1.000
_cell.length_c   1.000
_cell.angle_alpha   90.00
_cell.angle_beta   90.00
_cell.angle_gamma   90.00
#
_symmetry.space_group_name_H-M   'P 1'
#
loop_
_entity.id
_entity.type
_entity.pdbx_description
1 polymer ?
#
loop_
_entity_poly.entity_id
_entity_poly.type
_entity_poly.pdbx_seq_one_letter_code
_entity_poly.pdbx_strand_id
1 'polypeptide(L)'
;MKLSNLSEDYKNKTLNLFVVNILIVGILPIIFYFVLGYFSGFGFYIINSQLILNFQNISLYILALGVLIPISILFATLFTGLDRNKISNIFPLLTNFVIYGLLFYLAAVIIIFIFCFFLFLNELLGLKVIFIAIGAALSLAFFYIFPPLVKGVFNFTKINYVPIVGVSLNKKDHSKIFSVVSDLSKKINAKMPKNIVLGLSTDFFAISKDLKVFNGINQTTLKNETLYISIPYLRILTIKELEGIIGHELGHFEGKDTIYAMKFAPIFRRLNEHFLALDEEFEDKKKEFKSDPMLIKLAVYPFIFLFNEFSRKEERISKEQELKADKFGADASESSDVFITALSKLYIYDLVWEDTKNKFKEIVREKIKNKIKNLSLEFVRTARLLLEKDKLKVYLKNLQFYEQLHPSDTHPPLEDRMKNLGVKMEKISNKSLVNFLPSSASLIPNIDLIEENLTIVLNEIEKFQNES
;
A
#
# COMPACT_ATOMS: atom_id res chain seq x y z
N MET A 1 4.48 3.63 27.11
CA MET A 1 3.23 2.85 27.19
C MET A 1 3.61 1.39 27.33
N LYS A 2 3.13 0.63 28.34
CA LYS A 2 3.59 -0.75 28.58
C LYS A 2 3.03 -1.67 27.47
N LEU A 3 3.86 -2.56 26.93
CA LEU A 3 3.50 -3.56 25.92
C LEU A 3 2.23 -4.39 26.26
N SER A 4 1.92 -4.54 27.57
CA SER A 4 0.72 -5.20 28.07
C SER A 4 -0.58 -4.45 27.70
N ASN A 5 -0.57 -3.11 27.74
CA ASN A 5 -1.76 -2.31 27.45
C ASN A 5 -2.07 -2.26 25.95
N LEU A 6 -1.02 -2.32 25.10
CA LEU A 6 -1.17 -2.44 23.64
C LEU A 6 -1.80 -3.79 23.22
N SER A 7 -1.52 -4.86 23.97
CA SER A 7 -2.09 -6.19 23.66
C SER A 7 -3.57 -6.31 24.03
N GLU A 8 -4.01 -5.57 25.04
CA GLU A 8 -5.40 -5.62 25.54
C GLU A 8 -6.31 -4.74 24.67
N ASP A 9 -5.87 -3.54 24.30
CA ASP A 9 -6.57 -2.66 23.35
C ASP A 9 -6.69 -3.33 21.94
N TYR A 10 -5.66 -4.04 21.52
CA TYR A 10 -5.64 -4.83 20.31
C TYR A 10 -6.72 -5.93 20.31
N LYS A 11 -6.78 -6.76 21.37
CA LYS A 11 -7.77 -7.84 21.48
C LYS A 11 -9.20 -7.30 21.48
N ASN A 12 -9.45 -6.22 22.22
CA ASN A 12 -10.77 -5.60 22.30
C ASN A 12 -11.21 -5.04 20.94
N LYS A 13 -10.31 -4.41 20.18
CA LYS A 13 -10.61 -3.86 18.86
C LYS A 13 -10.88 -4.96 17.82
N THR A 14 -10.10 -6.05 17.82
CA THR A 14 -10.34 -7.22 16.98
C THR A 14 -11.67 -7.89 17.32
N LEU A 15 -11.96 -8.10 18.61
CA LEU A 15 -13.22 -8.70 19.05
C LEU A 15 -14.42 -7.87 18.66
N ASN A 16 -14.35 -6.54 18.83
CA ASN A 16 -15.41 -5.63 18.43
C ASN A 16 -15.67 -5.69 16.92
N LEU A 17 -14.63 -5.67 16.09
CA LEU A 17 -14.77 -5.81 14.65
C LEU A 17 -15.33 -7.16 14.24
N PHE A 18 -14.93 -8.24 14.90
CA PHE A 18 -15.46 -9.57 14.67
C PHE A 18 -16.96 -9.66 14.99
N VAL A 19 -17.37 -9.17 16.17
CA VAL A 19 -18.78 -9.15 16.58
C VAL A 19 -19.63 -8.32 15.63
N VAL A 20 -19.15 -7.12 15.26
CA VAL A 20 -19.82 -6.24 14.29
C VAL A 20 -20.01 -6.96 12.95
N ASN A 21 -18.99 -7.65 12.46
CA ASN A 21 -19.08 -8.41 11.21
C ASN A 21 -20.12 -9.55 11.29
N ILE A 22 -20.15 -10.32 12.40
CA ILE A 22 -21.17 -11.37 12.58
C ILE A 22 -22.57 -10.77 12.59
N LEU A 23 -22.78 -9.67 13.31
CA LEU A 23 -24.08 -9.00 13.35
C LEU A 23 -24.50 -8.52 11.97
N ILE A 24 -23.61 -7.87 11.25
CA ILE A 24 -23.86 -7.34 9.92
C ILE A 24 -24.28 -8.44 8.92
N VAL A 25 -23.50 -9.52 8.83
CA VAL A 25 -23.81 -10.61 7.89
C VAL A 25 -24.96 -11.51 8.38
N GLY A 26 -25.29 -11.48 9.67
CA GLY A 26 -26.35 -12.32 10.25
C GLY A 26 -27.75 -11.70 10.20
N ILE A 27 -27.87 -10.37 10.28
CA ILE A 27 -29.16 -9.68 10.43
C ILE A 27 -30.13 -10.01 9.29
N LEU A 28 -29.72 -9.84 8.03
CA LEU A 28 -30.61 -10.03 6.89
C LEU A 28 -31.09 -11.49 6.73
N PRO A 29 -30.22 -12.51 6.77
CA PRO A 29 -30.70 -13.90 6.72
C PRO A 29 -31.65 -14.28 7.87
N ILE A 30 -31.44 -13.73 9.07
CA ILE A 30 -32.31 -13.95 10.22
C ILE A 30 -33.69 -13.32 9.97
N ILE A 31 -33.75 -12.08 9.51
CA ILE A 31 -34.99 -11.40 9.14
C ILE A 31 -35.72 -12.23 8.08
N PHE A 32 -35.04 -12.68 7.03
CA PHE A 32 -35.66 -13.49 5.98
C PHE A 32 -36.21 -14.81 6.51
N TYR A 33 -35.49 -15.46 7.42
CA TYR A 33 -35.96 -16.68 8.06
C TYR A 33 -37.32 -16.48 8.75
N PHE A 34 -37.48 -15.42 9.54
CA PHE A 34 -38.73 -15.12 10.22
C PHE A 34 -39.83 -14.67 9.28
N VAL A 35 -39.52 -13.84 8.30
CA VAL A 35 -40.47 -13.37 7.28
C VAL A 35 -41.01 -14.55 6.47
N LEU A 36 -40.16 -15.45 6.00
CA LEU A 36 -40.56 -16.63 5.25
C LEU A 36 -41.33 -17.61 6.12
N GLY A 37 -40.96 -17.76 7.42
CA GLY A 37 -41.71 -18.54 8.39
C GLY A 37 -43.14 -18.00 8.58
N TYR A 38 -43.31 -16.69 8.67
CA TYR A 38 -44.63 -16.06 8.70
C TYR A 38 -45.46 -16.39 7.44
N PHE A 39 -44.90 -16.21 6.26
CA PHE A 39 -45.58 -16.48 5.00
C PHE A 39 -45.85 -17.99 4.77
N SER A 40 -45.07 -18.90 5.33
CA SER A 40 -45.28 -20.33 5.18
C SER A 40 -46.61 -20.82 5.80
N GLY A 41 -47.15 -20.04 6.76
CA GLY A 41 -48.45 -20.29 7.38
C GLY A 41 -49.67 -19.88 6.54
N PHE A 42 -49.45 -19.11 5.45
CA PHE A 42 -50.51 -18.65 4.56
C PHE A 42 -50.61 -19.58 3.34
N GLY A 43 -51.83 -19.98 3.00
CA GLY A 43 -52.11 -20.74 1.77
C GLY A 43 -52.13 -19.81 0.53
N PHE A 44 -50.99 -19.70 -0.14
CA PHE A 44 -50.92 -18.98 -1.40
C PHE A 44 -51.45 -19.79 -2.55
N TYR A 45 -52.34 -19.24 -3.37
CA TYR A 45 -52.94 -19.93 -4.54
C TYR A 45 -51.88 -20.28 -5.64
N ILE A 46 -50.78 -19.57 -5.69
CA ILE A 46 -49.75 -19.67 -6.77
C ILE A 46 -48.46 -20.30 -6.27
N ILE A 47 -48.09 -20.12 -5.01
CA ILE A 47 -46.78 -20.51 -4.48
C ILE A 47 -47.03 -21.69 -3.51
N ASN A 48 -46.34 -22.78 -3.81
CA ASN A 48 -46.39 -23.96 -2.94
C ASN A 48 -45.72 -23.63 -1.58
N SER A 49 -46.38 -23.92 -0.49
CA SER A 49 -45.84 -23.78 0.88
C SER A 49 -44.49 -24.47 1.04
N GLN A 50 -44.26 -25.59 0.34
CA GLN A 50 -42.98 -26.27 0.32
C GLN A 50 -41.85 -25.41 -0.28
N LEU A 51 -42.14 -24.60 -1.31
CA LEU A 51 -41.18 -23.67 -1.89
C LEU A 51 -40.75 -22.59 -0.88
N ILE A 52 -41.71 -22.04 -0.13
CA ILE A 52 -41.44 -21.05 0.92
C ILE A 52 -40.57 -21.66 2.03
N LEU A 53 -40.86 -22.88 2.47
CA LEU A 53 -40.06 -23.61 3.44
C LEU A 53 -38.65 -23.87 2.94
N ASN A 54 -38.49 -24.21 1.66
CA ASN A 54 -37.17 -24.38 1.07
C ASN A 54 -36.37 -23.07 1.10
N PHE A 55 -36.95 -21.92 0.76
CA PHE A 55 -36.28 -20.63 0.85
C PHE A 55 -35.98 -20.23 2.31
N GLN A 56 -36.85 -20.57 3.24
CA GLN A 56 -36.61 -20.40 4.69
C GLN A 56 -35.35 -21.22 5.13
N ASN A 57 -35.23 -22.47 4.73
CA ASN A 57 -34.03 -23.27 5.02
C ASN A 57 -32.78 -22.69 4.31
N ILE A 58 -32.91 -22.21 3.07
CA ILE A 58 -31.81 -21.58 2.34
C ILE A 58 -31.29 -20.34 3.11
N SER A 59 -32.18 -19.57 3.78
CA SER A 59 -31.75 -18.40 4.56
C SER A 59 -30.82 -18.80 5.73
N LEU A 60 -30.97 -19.99 6.33
CA LEU A 60 -30.06 -20.52 7.34
C LEU A 60 -28.70 -20.91 6.75
N TYR A 61 -28.66 -21.47 5.53
CA TYR A 61 -27.38 -21.75 4.85
C TYR A 61 -26.64 -20.46 4.48
N ILE A 62 -27.38 -19.40 4.10
CA ILE A 62 -26.79 -18.07 3.84
C ILE A 62 -26.26 -17.46 5.14
N LEU A 63 -26.97 -17.59 6.24
CA LEU A 63 -26.50 -17.19 7.55
C LEU A 63 -25.18 -17.90 7.90
N ALA A 64 -25.14 -19.23 7.73
CA ALA A 64 -23.94 -20.03 7.99
C ALA A 64 -22.76 -19.58 7.13
N LEU A 65 -22.98 -19.35 5.82
CA LEU A 65 -21.96 -18.83 4.91
C LEU A 65 -21.46 -17.45 5.33
N GLY A 66 -22.39 -16.53 5.65
CA GLY A 66 -22.06 -15.18 6.10
C GLY A 66 -21.18 -15.20 7.36
N VAL A 67 -21.54 -16.01 8.34
CA VAL A 67 -20.79 -16.14 9.60
C VAL A 67 -19.45 -16.86 9.40
N LEU A 68 -19.35 -17.78 8.43
CA LEU A 68 -18.10 -18.50 8.11
C LEU A 68 -16.98 -17.52 7.64
N ILE A 69 -17.35 -16.42 6.95
CA ILE A 69 -16.37 -15.45 6.45
C ILE A 69 -15.57 -14.81 7.60
N PRO A 70 -16.17 -14.09 8.57
CA PRO A 70 -15.41 -13.51 9.67
C PRO A 70 -14.72 -14.54 10.55
N ILE A 71 -15.31 -15.75 10.72
CA ILE A 71 -14.66 -16.86 11.44
C ILE A 71 -13.38 -17.29 10.73
N SER A 72 -13.41 -17.44 9.41
CA SER A 72 -12.22 -17.82 8.63
C SER A 72 -11.10 -16.78 8.72
N ILE A 73 -11.45 -15.48 8.74
CA ILE A 73 -10.50 -14.38 8.92
C ILE A 73 -9.85 -14.48 10.30
N LEU A 74 -10.66 -14.62 11.35
CA LEU A 74 -10.16 -14.74 12.72
C LEU A 74 -9.27 -15.98 12.90
N PHE A 75 -9.70 -17.14 12.39
CA PHE A 75 -8.92 -18.38 12.46
C PHE A 75 -7.59 -18.26 11.72
N ALA A 76 -7.60 -17.73 10.48
CA ALA A 76 -6.40 -17.52 9.70
C ALA A 76 -5.44 -16.54 10.41
N THR A 77 -5.98 -15.50 11.05
CA THR A 77 -5.22 -14.53 11.81
C THR A 77 -4.52 -15.17 13.01
N LEU A 78 -5.23 -15.98 13.76
CA LEU A 78 -4.67 -16.70 14.91
C LEU A 78 -3.61 -17.73 14.46
N PHE A 79 -3.90 -18.49 13.40
CA PHE A 79 -3.02 -19.53 12.89
C PHE A 79 -1.72 -19.00 12.30
N THR A 80 -1.77 -17.88 11.57
CA THR A 80 -0.57 -17.30 10.94
C THR A 80 0.36 -16.68 11.97
N GLY A 81 -0.15 -16.16 13.10
CA GLY A 81 0.65 -15.39 14.05
C GLY A 81 1.42 -14.27 13.34
N LEU A 82 2.73 -14.15 13.58
CA LEU A 82 3.68 -13.27 12.90
C LEU A 82 4.59 -14.04 11.92
N ASP A 83 4.26 -15.27 11.57
CA ASP A 83 5.06 -16.08 10.64
C ASP A 83 4.79 -15.64 9.20
N ARG A 84 5.79 -15.00 8.57
CA ARG A 84 5.74 -14.49 7.20
C ARG A 84 5.42 -15.54 6.15
N ASN A 85 5.98 -16.76 6.29
CA ASN A 85 5.72 -17.83 5.34
C ASN A 85 4.25 -18.24 5.38
N LYS A 86 3.66 -18.35 6.58
CA LYS A 86 2.25 -18.64 6.74
C LYS A 86 1.38 -17.49 6.20
N ILE A 87 1.71 -16.25 6.53
CA ILE A 87 1.00 -15.06 6.03
C ILE A 87 1.04 -15.02 4.50
N SER A 88 2.22 -15.15 3.89
CA SER A 88 2.38 -15.08 2.43
C SER A 88 1.63 -16.16 1.65
N ASN A 89 1.38 -17.32 2.27
CA ASN A 89 0.66 -18.42 1.64
C ASN A 89 -0.86 -18.35 1.92
N ILE A 90 -1.26 -17.98 3.13
CA ILE A 90 -2.66 -17.99 3.55
C ILE A 90 -3.40 -16.72 3.12
N PHE A 91 -2.78 -15.55 3.21
CA PHE A 91 -3.43 -14.28 2.90
C PHE A 91 -4.03 -14.21 1.48
N PRO A 92 -3.31 -14.60 0.40
CA PRO A 92 -3.90 -14.60 -0.94
C PRO A 92 -5.10 -15.53 -1.08
N LEU A 93 -5.02 -16.73 -0.47
CA LEU A 93 -6.11 -17.70 -0.47
C LEU A 93 -7.33 -17.20 0.32
N LEU A 94 -7.07 -16.64 1.50
CA LEU A 94 -8.10 -16.06 2.34
C LEU A 94 -8.78 -14.87 1.67
N THR A 95 -7.99 -13.97 1.05
CA THR A 95 -8.52 -12.82 0.30
C THR A 95 -9.46 -13.27 -0.81
N ASN A 96 -9.06 -14.26 -1.60
CA ASN A 96 -9.90 -14.84 -2.65
C ASN A 96 -11.17 -15.48 -2.04
N PHE A 97 -11.04 -16.24 -0.95
CA PHE A 97 -12.19 -16.84 -0.27
C PHE A 97 -13.17 -15.79 0.23
N VAL A 98 -12.69 -14.71 0.85
CA VAL A 98 -13.53 -13.59 1.32
C VAL A 98 -14.22 -12.91 0.14
N ILE A 99 -13.51 -12.63 -0.94
CA ILE A 99 -14.06 -11.99 -2.14
C ILE A 99 -15.19 -12.85 -2.75
N TYR A 100 -14.91 -14.10 -3.08
CA TYR A 100 -15.91 -14.98 -3.71
C TYR A 100 -17.03 -15.35 -2.76
N GLY A 101 -16.71 -15.57 -1.48
CA GLY A 101 -17.68 -15.83 -0.43
C GLY A 101 -18.67 -14.69 -0.25
N LEU A 102 -18.20 -13.44 -0.24
CA LEU A 102 -19.06 -12.26 -0.16
C LEU A 102 -19.90 -12.05 -1.42
N LEU A 103 -19.32 -12.24 -2.61
CA LEU A 103 -20.09 -12.16 -3.86
C LEU A 103 -21.24 -13.17 -3.86
N PHE A 104 -20.96 -14.41 -3.50
CA PHE A 104 -21.97 -15.45 -3.42
C PHE A 104 -23.02 -15.15 -2.33
N TYR A 105 -22.57 -14.71 -1.15
CA TYR A 105 -23.45 -14.29 -0.05
C TYR A 105 -24.38 -13.15 -0.49
N LEU A 106 -23.86 -12.08 -1.09
CA LEU A 106 -24.66 -10.95 -1.53
C LEU A 106 -25.67 -11.35 -2.61
N ALA A 107 -25.25 -12.18 -3.58
CA ALA A 107 -26.14 -12.72 -4.60
C ALA A 107 -27.31 -13.49 -3.98
N ALA A 108 -27.03 -14.37 -3.03
CA ALA A 108 -28.02 -15.17 -2.35
C ALA A 108 -28.97 -14.32 -1.49
N VAL A 109 -28.44 -13.31 -0.78
CA VAL A 109 -29.25 -12.34 0.00
C VAL A 109 -30.20 -11.57 -0.92
N ILE A 110 -29.73 -11.11 -2.08
CA ILE A 110 -30.56 -10.38 -3.05
C ILE A 110 -31.67 -11.28 -3.61
N ILE A 111 -31.37 -12.53 -3.94
CA ILE A 111 -32.37 -13.49 -4.45
C ILE A 111 -33.47 -13.71 -3.42
N ILE A 112 -33.14 -13.95 -2.15
CA ILE A 112 -34.14 -14.11 -1.09
C ILE A 112 -34.90 -12.81 -0.86
N PHE A 113 -34.25 -11.66 -0.86
CA PHE A 113 -34.92 -10.37 -0.73
C PHE A 113 -35.98 -10.17 -1.82
N ILE A 114 -35.64 -10.44 -3.10
CA ILE A 114 -36.58 -10.37 -4.21
C ILE A 114 -37.74 -11.31 -3.99
N PHE A 115 -37.48 -12.54 -3.53
CA PHE A 115 -38.54 -13.51 -3.24
C PHE A 115 -39.45 -13.06 -2.07
N CYS A 116 -38.90 -12.61 -0.95
CA CYS A 116 -39.68 -12.07 0.18
C CYS A 116 -40.52 -10.85 -0.25
N PHE A 117 -39.93 -9.95 -1.03
CA PHE A 117 -40.64 -8.78 -1.56
C PHE A 117 -41.80 -9.20 -2.48
N PHE A 118 -41.61 -10.22 -3.32
CA PHE A 118 -42.66 -10.78 -4.13
C PHE A 118 -43.79 -11.36 -3.30
N LEU A 119 -43.51 -12.13 -2.24
CA LEU A 119 -44.51 -12.67 -1.32
C LEU A 119 -45.30 -11.55 -0.65
N PHE A 120 -44.63 -10.52 -0.13
CA PHE A 120 -45.22 -9.38 0.54
C PHE A 120 -46.18 -8.61 -0.41
N LEU A 121 -45.77 -8.35 -1.63
CA LEU A 121 -46.62 -7.66 -2.60
C LEU A 121 -47.83 -8.49 -3.04
N ASN A 122 -47.66 -9.81 -3.17
CA ASN A 122 -48.78 -10.71 -3.49
C ASN A 122 -49.85 -10.69 -2.39
N GLU A 123 -49.42 -10.63 -1.12
CA GLU A 123 -50.31 -10.50 0.04
C GLU A 123 -51.05 -9.15 0.08
N LEU A 124 -50.28 -8.04 -0.14
CA LEU A 124 -50.79 -6.69 0.02
C LEU A 124 -51.79 -6.25 -1.07
N LEU A 125 -51.55 -6.68 -2.33
CA LEU A 125 -52.23 -6.06 -3.49
C LEU A 125 -53.04 -7.05 -4.33
N GLY A 126 -52.98 -8.35 -4.06
CA GLY A 126 -53.72 -9.37 -4.80
C GLY A 126 -53.46 -9.43 -6.33
N LEU A 127 -52.48 -8.70 -6.82
CA LEU A 127 -52.22 -8.46 -8.24
C LEU A 127 -51.13 -9.42 -8.76
N LYS A 128 -51.57 -10.53 -9.38
CA LYS A 128 -50.72 -11.66 -9.74
C LYS A 128 -49.71 -11.40 -10.88
N VAL A 129 -50.06 -10.56 -11.86
CA VAL A 129 -49.27 -10.41 -13.10
C VAL A 129 -48.19 -9.33 -12.99
N ILE A 130 -48.50 -8.20 -12.36
CA ILE A 130 -47.57 -7.07 -12.24
C ILE A 130 -46.32 -7.45 -11.43
N PHE A 131 -46.45 -8.33 -10.45
CA PHE A 131 -45.32 -8.74 -9.58
C PHE A 131 -44.39 -9.74 -10.19
N ILE A 132 -44.89 -10.60 -11.11
CA ILE A 132 -44.01 -11.43 -11.92
C ILE A 132 -43.12 -10.53 -12.80
N ALA A 133 -43.71 -9.45 -13.37
CA ALA A 133 -42.96 -8.50 -14.17
C ALA A 133 -41.92 -7.70 -13.34
N ILE A 134 -42.25 -7.25 -12.11
CA ILE A 134 -41.31 -6.58 -11.21
C ILE A 134 -40.20 -7.52 -10.75
N GLY A 135 -40.53 -8.77 -10.34
CA GLY A 135 -39.56 -9.78 -9.95
C GLY A 135 -38.61 -10.13 -11.12
N ALA A 136 -39.14 -10.25 -12.32
CA ALA A 136 -38.34 -10.45 -13.54
C ALA A 136 -37.44 -9.25 -13.82
N ALA A 137 -37.94 -8.00 -13.68
CA ALA A 137 -37.15 -6.80 -13.88
C ALA A 137 -36.02 -6.65 -12.85
N LEU A 138 -36.27 -6.96 -11.57
CA LEU A 138 -35.25 -6.95 -10.53
C LEU A 138 -34.21 -8.06 -10.76
N SER A 139 -34.64 -9.23 -11.21
CA SER A 139 -33.73 -10.32 -11.58
C SER A 139 -32.86 -9.94 -12.77
N LEU A 140 -33.43 -9.31 -13.81
CA LEU A 140 -32.68 -8.79 -14.97
C LEU A 140 -31.70 -7.68 -14.54
N ALA A 141 -32.09 -6.76 -13.66
CA ALA A 141 -31.21 -5.73 -13.11
C ALA A 141 -30.02 -6.37 -12.33
N PHE A 142 -30.27 -7.43 -11.56
CA PHE A 142 -29.22 -8.19 -10.89
C PHE A 142 -28.27 -8.83 -11.90
N PHE A 143 -28.77 -9.52 -12.92
CA PHE A 143 -27.94 -10.13 -13.97
C PHE A 143 -27.17 -9.07 -14.78
N TYR A 144 -27.65 -7.84 -14.85
CA TYR A 144 -26.93 -6.74 -15.50
C TYR A 144 -25.82 -6.15 -14.63
N ILE A 145 -26.06 -6.01 -13.32
CA ILE A 145 -25.12 -5.39 -12.36
C ILE A 145 -24.05 -6.39 -11.88
N PHE A 146 -24.41 -7.66 -11.72
CA PHE A 146 -23.53 -8.68 -11.13
C PHE A 146 -22.25 -8.94 -11.96
N PRO A 147 -22.28 -9.10 -13.30
CA PRO A 147 -21.09 -9.33 -14.12
C PRO A 147 -20.04 -8.21 -14.04
N PRO A 148 -20.38 -6.91 -14.07
CA PRO A 148 -19.43 -5.83 -13.85
C PRO A 148 -18.77 -5.90 -12.47
N LEU A 149 -19.52 -6.24 -11.41
CA LEU A 149 -18.97 -6.42 -10.06
C LEU A 149 -17.96 -7.58 -10.03
N VAL A 150 -18.32 -8.73 -10.61
CA VAL A 150 -17.41 -9.87 -10.73
C VAL A 150 -16.17 -9.51 -11.54
N LYS A 151 -16.34 -8.82 -12.68
CA LYS A 151 -15.21 -8.35 -13.52
C LYS A 151 -14.32 -7.36 -12.77
N GLY A 152 -14.90 -6.46 -11.98
CA GLY A 152 -14.17 -5.55 -11.08
C GLY A 152 -13.28 -6.33 -10.11
N VAL A 153 -13.82 -7.36 -9.47
CA VAL A 153 -13.08 -8.25 -8.57
C VAL A 153 -11.96 -9.00 -9.30
N PHE A 154 -12.20 -9.53 -10.52
CA PHE A 154 -11.14 -10.18 -11.32
C PHE A 154 -10.05 -9.19 -11.77
N ASN A 155 -10.40 -7.95 -12.09
CA ASN A 155 -9.41 -6.91 -12.42
C ASN A 155 -8.57 -6.50 -11.19
N PHE A 156 -9.10 -6.70 -10.00
CA PHE A 156 -8.40 -6.50 -8.73
C PHE A 156 -7.09 -7.31 -8.64
N THR A 157 -6.99 -8.43 -9.31
CA THR A 157 -5.79 -9.30 -9.30
C THR A 157 -4.76 -8.96 -10.38
N LYS A 158 -5.05 -8.03 -11.32
CA LYS A 158 -4.10 -7.65 -12.38
C LYS A 158 -3.10 -6.61 -11.88
N ILE A 159 -1.81 -6.89 -11.98
CA ILE A 159 -0.73 -5.97 -11.59
C ILE A 159 -0.46 -5.01 -12.74
N ASN A 160 -0.85 -3.75 -12.58
CA ASN A 160 -0.41 -2.67 -13.47
C ASN A 160 0.91 -2.11 -12.91
N TYR A 161 2.02 -2.38 -13.59
CA TYR A 161 3.30 -1.79 -13.25
C TYR A 161 3.38 -0.40 -13.87
N VAL A 162 3.46 0.63 -13.02
CA VAL A 162 3.82 1.98 -13.47
C VAL A 162 5.33 1.99 -13.73
N PRO A 163 5.80 2.42 -14.91
CA PRO A 163 7.22 2.51 -15.17
C PRO A 163 7.87 3.61 -14.33
N ILE A 164 9.04 3.32 -13.78
CA ILE A 164 9.86 4.28 -13.04
C ILE A 164 10.71 5.07 -14.05
N VAL A 165 10.77 6.39 -13.87
CA VAL A 165 11.65 7.24 -14.67
C VAL A 165 13.09 7.07 -14.14
N GLY A 166 13.97 6.60 -14.98
CA GLY A 166 15.36 6.34 -14.57
C GLY A 166 16.22 5.77 -15.69
N VAL A 167 17.49 5.53 -15.37
CA VAL A 167 18.50 4.95 -16.25
C VAL A 167 19.10 3.71 -15.62
N SER A 168 19.07 2.59 -16.33
CA SER A 168 19.80 1.37 -15.91
C SER A 168 21.28 1.52 -16.22
N LEU A 169 22.11 1.31 -15.21
CA LEU A 169 23.57 1.46 -15.35
C LEU A 169 24.21 0.22 -16.00
N ASN A 170 25.18 0.47 -16.84
CA ASN A 170 26.07 -0.57 -17.38
C ASN A 170 27.31 -0.73 -16.48
N LYS A 171 27.63 -1.94 -16.10
CA LYS A 171 28.78 -2.24 -15.24
C LYS A 171 30.13 -1.79 -15.84
N LYS A 172 30.29 -1.83 -17.18
CA LYS A 172 31.53 -1.40 -17.84
C LYS A 172 31.79 0.09 -17.66
N ASP A 173 30.74 0.91 -17.80
CA ASP A 173 30.84 2.35 -17.77
C ASP A 173 30.79 2.93 -16.35
N HIS A 174 30.22 2.18 -15.40
CA HIS A 174 29.98 2.62 -14.02
C HIS A 174 30.63 1.67 -12.99
N SER A 175 31.85 1.20 -13.27
CA SER A 175 32.54 0.17 -12.47
C SER A 175 32.67 0.52 -10.98
N LYS A 176 32.83 1.82 -10.63
CA LYS A 176 33.01 2.26 -9.24
C LYS A 176 31.78 1.94 -8.39
N ILE A 177 30.59 2.31 -8.81
CA ILE A 177 29.37 2.05 -8.03
C ILE A 177 29.07 0.55 -7.95
N PHE A 178 29.30 -0.20 -9.04
CA PHE A 178 29.15 -1.66 -9.01
C PHE A 178 30.15 -2.33 -8.06
N SER A 179 31.38 -1.81 -7.94
CA SER A 179 32.36 -2.30 -6.95
C SER A 179 31.87 -2.05 -5.53
N VAL A 180 31.44 -0.82 -5.22
CA VAL A 180 30.88 -0.47 -3.91
C VAL A 180 29.73 -1.39 -3.52
N VAL A 181 28.74 -1.57 -4.40
CA VAL A 181 27.59 -2.45 -4.14
C VAL A 181 28.02 -3.92 -3.97
N SER A 182 28.99 -4.40 -4.78
CA SER A 182 29.52 -5.75 -4.68
C SER A 182 30.25 -5.99 -3.35
N ASP A 183 31.07 -5.03 -2.91
CA ASP A 183 31.84 -5.15 -1.67
C ASP A 183 30.92 -5.09 -0.45
N LEU A 184 29.92 -4.23 -0.47
CA LEU A 184 28.86 -4.19 0.55
C LEU A 184 28.05 -5.49 0.59
N SER A 185 27.64 -6.01 -0.58
CA SER A 185 26.90 -7.28 -0.64
C SER A 185 27.68 -8.43 -0.01
N LYS A 186 29.00 -8.49 -0.23
CA LYS A 186 29.88 -9.49 0.41
C LYS A 186 30.00 -9.24 1.92
N LYS A 187 30.20 -7.99 2.34
CA LYS A 187 30.39 -7.59 3.74
C LYS A 187 29.20 -7.99 4.62
N ILE A 188 27.98 -7.79 4.13
CA ILE A 188 26.75 -8.09 4.86
C ILE A 188 26.12 -9.44 4.48
N ASN A 189 26.82 -10.25 3.66
CA ASN A 189 26.35 -11.54 3.16
C ASN A 189 24.97 -11.47 2.45
N ALA A 190 24.71 -10.37 1.76
CA ALA A 190 23.48 -10.16 1.00
C ALA A 190 23.66 -10.51 -0.47
N LYS A 191 22.54 -10.76 -1.17
CA LYS A 191 22.56 -11.04 -2.59
C LYS A 191 22.93 -9.78 -3.39
N MET A 192 23.92 -9.89 -4.28
CA MET A 192 24.30 -8.80 -5.19
C MET A 192 23.15 -8.54 -6.18
N PRO A 193 22.62 -7.32 -6.30
CA PRO A 193 21.62 -6.97 -7.31
C PRO A 193 22.21 -7.09 -8.71
N LYS A 194 21.43 -7.65 -9.64
CA LYS A 194 21.85 -7.77 -11.04
C LYS A 194 21.79 -6.45 -11.79
N ASN A 195 20.84 -5.59 -11.39
CA ASN A 195 20.63 -4.31 -12.02
C ASN A 195 20.80 -3.19 -10.99
N ILE A 196 21.38 -2.07 -11.43
CA ILE A 196 21.41 -0.82 -10.68
C ILE A 196 20.73 0.24 -11.55
N VAL A 197 19.75 0.95 -10.99
CA VAL A 197 19.00 2.01 -11.67
C VAL A 197 19.22 3.31 -10.93
N LEU A 198 19.47 4.37 -11.68
CA LEU A 198 19.49 5.73 -11.17
C LEU A 198 18.21 6.47 -11.57
N GLY A 199 17.62 7.25 -10.68
CA GLY A 199 16.47 8.06 -11.00
C GLY A 199 16.34 9.33 -10.18
N LEU A 200 15.43 10.21 -10.59
CA LEU A 200 15.20 11.53 -10.00
C LEU A 200 14.10 11.50 -8.92
N SER A 201 13.96 10.41 -8.16
CA SER A 201 13.15 10.41 -6.93
C SER A 201 14.05 10.41 -5.69
N THR A 202 13.47 10.68 -4.53
CA THR A 202 14.17 10.63 -3.24
C THR A 202 14.27 9.23 -2.66
N ASP A 203 13.75 8.23 -3.38
CA ASP A 203 13.70 6.87 -2.91
C ASP A 203 15.02 6.14 -3.09
N PHE A 204 15.29 5.24 -2.16
CA PHE A 204 16.19 4.10 -2.33
C PHE A 204 15.36 2.85 -2.11
N PHE A 205 15.54 1.85 -2.92
CA PHE A 205 14.90 0.56 -2.68
C PHE A 205 15.61 -0.58 -3.41
N ALA A 206 15.47 -1.75 -2.84
CA ALA A 206 15.90 -3.01 -3.42
C ALA A 206 14.70 -3.90 -3.71
N ILE A 207 14.55 -4.36 -4.94
CA ILE A 207 13.40 -5.15 -5.39
C ILE A 207 13.83 -6.41 -6.13
N SER A 208 13.12 -7.53 -5.88
CA SER A 208 13.37 -8.82 -6.55
C SER A 208 12.34 -9.15 -7.64
N LYS A 209 11.58 -8.17 -8.08
CA LYS A 209 10.57 -8.30 -9.14
C LYS A 209 11.01 -7.61 -10.40
N ASP A 210 10.30 -7.94 -11.50
CA ASP A 210 10.45 -7.22 -12.75
C ASP A 210 10.10 -5.74 -12.54
N LEU A 211 11.04 -4.87 -12.93
CA LEU A 211 10.93 -3.43 -12.83
C LEU A 211 10.89 -2.83 -14.24
N LYS A 212 9.87 -2.05 -14.55
CA LYS A 212 9.82 -1.28 -15.78
C LYS A 212 10.48 0.06 -15.57
N VAL A 213 11.48 0.36 -16.38
CA VAL A 213 12.24 1.62 -16.33
C VAL A 213 12.04 2.36 -17.64
N PHE A 214 11.69 3.64 -17.56
CA PHE A 214 11.54 4.54 -18.70
C PHE A 214 12.61 5.64 -18.65
N ASN A 215 13.39 5.76 -19.71
CA ASN A 215 14.49 6.73 -19.80
C ASN A 215 14.18 7.94 -20.72
N GLY A 216 12.91 8.10 -21.11
CA GLY A 216 12.47 9.15 -22.03
C GLY A 216 12.38 8.69 -23.50
N ILE A 217 13.10 7.65 -23.89
CA ILE A 217 13.11 7.11 -25.26
C ILE A 217 12.49 5.71 -25.27
N ASN A 218 12.99 4.84 -24.39
CA ASN A 218 12.61 3.44 -24.35
C ASN A 218 12.11 3.04 -22.97
N GLN A 219 11.14 2.11 -22.93
CA GLN A 219 10.74 1.40 -21.73
C GLN A 219 11.42 0.03 -21.73
N THR A 220 12.20 -0.23 -20.69
CA THR A 220 12.92 -1.49 -20.50
C THR A 220 12.37 -2.23 -19.29
N THR A 221 12.16 -3.54 -19.41
CA THR A 221 11.80 -4.38 -18.26
C THR A 221 13.05 -5.07 -17.74
N LEU A 222 13.47 -4.69 -16.54
CA LEU A 222 14.59 -5.29 -15.82
C LEU A 222 14.05 -6.47 -15.01
N LYS A 223 14.63 -7.64 -15.23
CA LYS A 223 14.32 -8.86 -14.50
C LYS A 223 15.29 -9.08 -13.35
N ASN A 224 14.83 -9.76 -12.31
CA ASN A 224 15.60 -10.11 -11.11
C ASN A 224 15.83 -8.91 -10.16
N GLU A 225 16.80 -9.09 -9.27
CA GLU A 225 17.11 -8.13 -8.23
C GLU A 225 17.62 -6.81 -8.82
N THR A 226 16.96 -5.73 -8.47
CA THR A 226 17.30 -4.38 -8.89
C THR A 226 17.44 -3.48 -7.68
N LEU A 227 18.55 -2.76 -7.59
CA LEU A 227 18.79 -1.67 -6.64
C LEU A 227 18.51 -0.34 -7.33
N TYR A 228 17.58 0.44 -6.78
CA TYR A 228 17.30 1.80 -7.20
C TYR A 228 18.03 2.78 -6.30
N ILE A 229 18.71 3.75 -6.90
CA ILE A 229 19.52 4.77 -6.22
C ILE A 229 19.03 6.15 -6.62
N SER A 230 18.72 6.97 -5.63
CA SER A 230 18.33 8.37 -5.81
C SER A 230 19.49 9.23 -6.27
N ILE A 231 19.39 9.82 -7.45
CA ILE A 231 20.41 10.78 -7.95
C ILE A 231 20.46 12.05 -7.09
N PRO A 232 19.35 12.70 -6.73
CA PRO A 232 19.40 13.88 -5.89
C PRO A 232 20.19 13.65 -4.60
N TYR A 233 19.98 12.52 -3.95
CA TYR A 233 20.70 12.21 -2.71
C TYR A 233 22.17 11.86 -2.92
N LEU A 234 22.58 11.39 -4.09
CA LEU A 234 24.01 11.24 -4.39
C LEU A 234 24.78 12.57 -4.25
N ARG A 235 24.11 13.71 -4.44
CA ARG A 235 24.70 15.04 -4.32
C ARG A 235 24.92 15.52 -2.88
N ILE A 236 24.13 15.03 -1.93
CA ILE A 236 24.14 15.48 -0.54
C ILE A 236 24.68 14.44 0.45
N LEU A 237 24.71 13.17 0.06
CA LEU A 237 25.29 12.10 0.87
C LEU A 237 26.80 11.99 0.60
N THR A 238 27.56 11.79 1.65
CA THR A 238 28.95 11.33 1.55
C THR A 238 28.99 9.88 1.11
N ILE A 239 30.17 9.39 0.68
CA ILE A 239 30.32 7.99 0.24
C ILE A 239 29.95 7.01 1.37
N LYS A 240 30.37 7.28 2.61
CA LYS A 240 30.07 6.42 3.77
C LYS A 240 28.58 6.43 4.14
N GLU A 241 27.93 7.57 4.02
CA GLU A 241 26.50 7.68 4.20
C GLU A 241 25.73 6.89 3.14
N LEU A 242 26.13 6.99 1.86
CA LEU A 242 25.55 6.19 0.78
C LEU A 242 25.77 4.68 0.99
N GLU A 243 26.98 4.28 1.42
CA GLU A 243 27.28 2.88 1.78
C GLU A 243 26.31 2.37 2.85
N GLY A 244 26.01 3.20 3.86
CA GLY A 244 25.02 2.88 4.90
C GLY A 244 23.62 2.67 4.34
N ILE A 245 23.14 3.58 3.49
CA ILE A 245 21.82 3.46 2.85
C ILE A 245 21.75 2.23 1.94
N ILE A 246 22.76 2.01 1.10
CA ILE A 246 22.82 0.81 0.25
C ILE A 246 22.89 -0.47 1.09
N GLY A 247 23.64 -0.48 2.19
CA GLY A 247 23.71 -1.61 3.11
C GLY A 247 22.35 -1.94 3.75
N HIS A 248 21.59 -0.91 4.13
CA HIS A 248 20.22 -1.06 4.60
C HIS A 248 19.33 -1.71 3.54
N GLU A 249 19.31 -1.17 2.31
CA GLU A 249 18.53 -1.70 1.20
C GLU A 249 18.91 -3.14 0.81
N LEU A 250 20.18 -3.44 0.81
CA LEU A 250 20.67 -4.81 0.57
C LEU A 250 20.28 -5.76 1.71
N GLY A 251 20.15 -5.24 2.94
CA GLY A 251 19.68 -5.99 4.11
C GLY A 251 18.29 -6.58 3.90
N HIS A 252 17.43 -5.93 3.12
CA HIS A 252 16.11 -6.45 2.73
C HIS A 252 16.18 -7.67 1.79
N PHE A 253 17.30 -7.90 1.11
CA PHE A 253 17.51 -9.13 0.34
C PHE A 253 17.95 -10.32 1.19
N GLU A 254 18.34 -10.10 2.45
CA GLU A 254 18.69 -11.19 3.35
C GLU A 254 17.44 -11.91 3.83
N GLY A 255 17.38 -13.22 3.60
CA GLY A 255 16.33 -14.09 4.14
C GLY A 255 15.13 -14.32 3.22
N LYS A 256 14.00 -14.73 3.84
CA LYS A 256 12.75 -15.11 3.13
C LYS A 256 11.83 -13.93 2.83
N ASP A 257 12.30 -12.70 3.05
CA ASP A 257 11.53 -11.47 2.90
C ASP A 257 11.09 -11.26 1.46
N THR A 258 11.88 -11.74 0.51
CA THR A 258 11.60 -11.72 -0.92
C THR A 258 10.27 -12.42 -1.28
N ILE A 259 9.97 -13.58 -0.66
CA ILE A 259 8.74 -14.35 -0.92
C ILE A 259 7.53 -13.61 -0.35
N TYR A 260 7.69 -13.05 0.84
CA TYR A 260 6.66 -12.25 1.49
C TYR A 260 6.33 -11.00 0.67
N ALA A 261 7.33 -10.22 0.28
CA ALA A 261 7.18 -9.05 -0.57
C ALA A 261 6.57 -9.38 -1.96
N MET A 262 6.84 -10.56 -2.50
CA MET A 262 6.27 -10.99 -3.79
C MET A 262 4.81 -11.40 -3.71
N LYS A 263 4.40 -12.10 -2.65
CA LYS A 263 3.07 -12.71 -2.56
C LYS A 263 2.08 -11.86 -1.77
N PHE A 264 2.51 -11.26 -0.66
CA PHE A 264 1.66 -10.51 0.26
C PHE A 264 1.55 -9.04 -0.11
N ALA A 265 2.67 -8.32 -0.19
CA ALA A 265 2.69 -6.88 -0.36
C ALA A 265 1.89 -6.34 -1.56
N PRO A 266 1.87 -6.96 -2.76
CA PRO A 266 1.07 -6.45 -3.87
C PRO A 266 -0.43 -6.55 -3.66
N ILE A 267 -0.90 -7.62 -3.00
CA ILE A 267 -2.32 -7.82 -2.71
C ILE A 267 -2.73 -6.83 -1.62
N PHE A 268 -1.90 -6.73 -0.59
CA PHE A 268 -2.14 -5.83 0.54
C PHE A 268 -2.17 -4.35 0.12
N ARG A 269 -1.19 -3.90 -0.68
CA ARG A 269 -1.16 -2.53 -1.20
C ARG A 269 -2.40 -2.18 -2.02
N ARG A 270 -2.87 -3.11 -2.88
CA ARG A 270 -4.10 -2.88 -3.64
C ARG A 270 -5.33 -2.79 -2.78
N LEU A 271 -5.43 -3.65 -1.76
CA LEU A 271 -6.50 -3.53 -0.78
C LEU A 271 -6.49 -2.13 -0.16
N ASN A 272 -5.32 -1.65 0.24
CA ASN A 272 -5.15 -0.31 0.81
C ASN A 272 -5.55 0.80 -0.17
N GLU A 273 -5.07 0.77 -1.41
CA GLU A 273 -5.42 1.75 -2.45
C GLU A 273 -6.94 1.79 -2.71
N HIS A 274 -7.59 0.62 -2.75
CA HIS A 274 -9.02 0.55 -2.92
C HIS A 274 -9.82 1.03 -1.70
N PHE A 275 -9.31 0.79 -0.49
CA PHE A 275 -9.95 1.34 0.71
C PHE A 275 -9.85 2.85 0.78
N LEU A 276 -8.71 3.43 0.44
CA LEU A 276 -8.54 4.88 0.36
C LEU A 276 -9.49 5.50 -0.67
N ALA A 277 -9.58 4.92 -1.86
CA ALA A 277 -10.50 5.36 -2.90
C ALA A 277 -11.99 5.22 -2.49
N LEU A 278 -12.34 4.13 -1.79
CA LEU A 278 -13.70 3.96 -1.25
C LEU A 278 -14.01 4.97 -0.14
N ASP A 279 -13.06 5.25 0.72
CA ASP A 279 -13.23 6.20 1.83
C ASP A 279 -13.46 7.61 1.29
N GLU A 280 -12.71 8.03 0.28
CA GLU A 280 -12.91 9.28 -0.46
C GLU A 280 -14.31 9.34 -1.11
N GLU A 281 -14.73 8.28 -1.81
CA GLU A 281 -16.04 8.19 -2.45
C GLU A 281 -17.19 8.21 -1.41
N PHE A 282 -16.98 7.60 -0.24
CA PHE A 282 -17.95 7.63 0.86
C PHE A 282 -18.12 9.02 1.46
N GLU A 283 -17.01 9.73 1.69
CA GLU A 283 -17.07 11.09 2.23
C GLU A 283 -17.78 12.05 1.24
N ASP A 284 -17.54 11.89 -0.05
CA ASP A 284 -18.19 12.71 -1.08
C ASP A 284 -19.68 12.38 -1.21
N LYS A 285 -20.07 11.11 -1.23
CA LYS A 285 -21.49 10.69 -1.24
C LYS A 285 -22.23 11.09 0.04
N LYS A 286 -21.58 11.06 1.19
CA LYS A 286 -22.17 11.50 2.46
C LYS A 286 -22.46 12.99 2.45
N LYS A 287 -21.61 13.80 1.80
CA LYS A 287 -21.85 15.22 1.59
C LYS A 287 -23.03 15.47 0.63
N GLU A 288 -23.15 14.64 -0.42
CA GLU A 288 -24.15 14.79 -1.48
C GLU A 288 -25.56 14.31 -1.04
N PHE A 289 -25.67 13.14 -0.41
CA PHE A 289 -26.97 12.50 -0.11
C PHE A 289 -27.46 12.65 1.33
N LYS A 290 -26.67 13.22 2.25
CA LYS A 290 -27.00 13.32 3.70
C LYS A 290 -27.45 12.00 4.36
N SER A 291 -27.23 10.86 3.72
CA SER A 291 -27.61 9.53 4.19
C SER A 291 -26.40 8.61 4.23
N ASP A 292 -26.31 7.83 5.30
CA ASP A 292 -25.25 6.86 5.48
C ASP A 292 -25.55 5.63 4.59
N PRO A 293 -24.69 5.27 3.60
CA PRO A 293 -24.98 4.18 2.69
C PRO A 293 -24.80 2.82 3.39
N MET A 294 -25.77 2.48 4.24
CA MET A 294 -25.73 1.28 5.10
C MET A 294 -25.48 -0.02 4.31
N LEU A 295 -26.08 -0.16 3.12
CA LEU A 295 -25.92 -1.35 2.28
C LEU A 295 -24.49 -1.55 1.75
N ILE A 296 -23.79 -0.45 1.47
CA ILE A 296 -22.38 -0.53 1.00
C ILE A 296 -21.48 -0.93 2.17
N LYS A 297 -21.74 -0.44 3.37
CA LYS A 297 -21.03 -0.86 4.58
C LYS A 297 -21.14 -2.37 4.79
N LEU A 298 -22.32 -2.97 4.59
CA LEU A 298 -22.51 -4.43 4.71
C LEU A 298 -21.53 -5.23 3.84
N ALA A 299 -21.29 -4.77 2.60
CA ALA A 299 -20.38 -5.44 1.68
C ALA A 299 -18.89 -5.23 2.01
N VAL A 300 -18.55 -4.08 2.60
CA VAL A 300 -17.15 -3.66 2.82
C VAL A 300 -16.61 -4.10 4.18
N TYR A 301 -17.45 -4.25 5.21
CA TYR A 301 -17.01 -4.56 6.57
C TYR A 301 -16.15 -5.84 6.71
N PRO A 302 -16.42 -6.97 6.05
CA PRO A 302 -15.54 -8.14 6.12
C PRO A 302 -14.16 -7.90 5.52
N PHE A 303 -14.07 -7.04 4.48
CA PHE A 303 -12.78 -6.61 3.93
C PHE A 303 -12.03 -5.69 4.87
N ILE A 304 -12.72 -4.75 5.52
CA ILE A 304 -12.13 -3.88 6.55
C ILE A 304 -11.57 -4.75 7.68
N PHE A 305 -12.29 -5.78 8.10
CA PHE A 305 -11.82 -6.69 9.13
C PHE A 305 -10.57 -7.46 8.66
N LEU A 306 -10.61 -8.07 7.48
CA LEU A 306 -9.46 -8.74 6.87
C LEU A 306 -8.25 -7.82 6.79
N PHE A 307 -8.44 -6.62 6.23
CA PHE A 307 -7.39 -5.64 6.06
C PHE A 307 -6.77 -5.21 7.39
N ASN A 308 -7.59 -4.83 8.37
CA ASN A 308 -7.11 -4.37 9.67
C ASN A 308 -6.31 -5.44 10.41
N GLU A 309 -6.74 -6.71 10.34
CA GLU A 309 -6.03 -7.81 11.00
C GLU A 309 -4.65 -8.07 10.39
N PHE A 310 -4.54 -7.97 9.07
CA PHE A 310 -3.26 -8.17 8.39
C PHE A 310 -2.39 -6.92 8.36
N SER A 311 -2.96 -5.70 8.36
CA SER A 311 -2.20 -4.44 8.47
C SER A 311 -1.40 -4.37 9.76
N ARG A 312 -2.01 -4.74 10.87
CA ARG A 312 -1.34 -4.74 12.18
C ARG A 312 -0.18 -5.73 12.25
N LYS A 313 -0.30 -6.87 11.54
CA LYS A 313 0.78 -7.85 11.44
C LYS A 313 1.89 -7.33 10.55
N GLU A 314 1.51 -6.74 9.43
CA GLU A 314 2.43 -6.11 8.49
C GLU A 314 3.25 -5.03 9.16
N GLU A 315 2.61 -4.12 9.87
CA GLU A 315 3.27 -3.05 10.62
C GLU A 315 4.33 -3.58 11.60
N ARG A 316 4.01 -4.64 12.33
CA ARG A 316 4.99 -5.27 13.26
C ARG A 316 6.13 -5.92 12.53
N ILE A 317 5.83 -6.70 11.50
CA ILE A 317 6.82 -7.42 10.71
C ILE A 317 7.72 -6.44 9.98
N SER A 318 7.15 -5.41 9.35
CA SER A 318 7.89 -4.36 8.67
C SER A 318 8.80 -3.62 9.64
N LYS A 319 8.30 -3.22 10.82
CA LYS A 319 9.12 -2.56 11.84
C LYS A 319 10.30 -3.42 12.30
N GLU A 320 10.11 -4.71 12.53
CA GLU A 320 11.21 -5.62 12.90
C GLU A 320 12.24 -5.76 11.79
N GLN A 321 11.80 -5.77 10.51
CA GLN A 321 12.68 -5.83 9.35
C GLN A 321 13.51 -4.57 9.21
N GLU A 322 12.86 -3.42 9.33
CA GLU A 322 13.52 -2.12 9.26
C GLU A 322 14.62 -2.00 10.32
N LEU A 323 14.29 -2.36 11.58
CA LEU A 323 15.26 -2.34 12.67
C LEU A 323 16.42 -3.35 12.47
N LYS A 324 16.18 -4.43 11.72
CA LYS A 324 17.23 -5.37 11.32
C LYS A 324 18.07 -4.82 10.16
N ALA A 325 17.43 -4.24 9.16
CA ALA A 325 18.10 -3.59 8.02
C ALA A 325 18.97 -2.42 8.46
N ASP A 326 18.56 -1.68 9.51
CA ASP A 326 19.35 -0.62 10.11
C ASP A 326 20.72 -1.10 10.64
N LYS A 327 20.78 -2.30 11.18
CA LYS A 327 22.08 -2.89 11.62
C LYS A 327 22.99 -3.12 10.44
N PHE A 328 22.45 -3.61 9.32
CA PHE A 328 23.26 -3.75 8.09
C PHE A 328 23.71 -2.40 7.54
N GLY A 329 22.86 -1.36 7.63
CA GLY A 329 23.23 0.00 7.27
C GLY A 329 24.37 0.55 8.15
N ALA A 330 24.27 0.34 9.46
CA ALA A 330 25.30 0.75 10.40
C ALA A 330 26.64 0.00 10.15
N ASP A 331 26.57 -1.31 9.89
CA ASP A 331 27.75 -2.11 9.57
C ASP A 331 28.36 -1.70 8.22
N ALA A 332 27.57 -1.40 7.22
CA ALA A 332 28.00 -0.95 5.91
C ALA A 332 28.74 0.40 5.99
N SER A 333 28.20 1.36 6.71
CA SER A 333 28.80 2.68 6.91
C SER A 333 29.95 2.69 7.94
N GLU A 334 30.22 1.55 8.61
CA GLU A 334 31.21 1.37 9.68
C GLU A 334 30.92 2.22 10.95
N SER A 335 29.76 2.83 11.03
CA SER A 335 29.37 3.67 12.17
C SER A 335 27.85 3.88 12.23
N SER A 336 27.25 3.56 13.36
CA SER A 336 25.83 3.85 13.61
C SER A 336 25.54 5.37 13.53
N ASP A 337 26.48 6.22 13.97
CA ASP A 337 26.30 7.68 13.94
C ASP A 337 26.28 8.19 12.47
N VAL A 338 27.13 7.63 11.59
CA VAL A 338 27.14 7.98 10.17
C VAL A 338 25.86 7.53 9.48
N PHE A 339 25.41 6.31 9.74
CA PHE A 339 24.16 5.80 9.18
C PHE A 339 22.95 6.62 9.63
N ILE A 340 22.84 6.93 10.94
CA ILE A 340 21.75 7.78 11.45
C ILE A 340 21.83 9.20 10.87
N THR A 341 23.04 9.75 10.66
CA THR A 341 23.21 11.01 9.95
C THR A 341 22.68 10.94 8.52
N ALA A 342 22.96 9.85 7.80
CA ALA A 342 22.42 9.62 6.47
C ALA A 342 20.87 9.60 6.48
N LEU A 343 20.27 8.80 7.35
CA LEU A 343 18.82 8.77 7.54
C LEU A 343 18.23 10.15 7.87
N SER A 344 18.88 10.88 8.78
CA SER A 344 18.45 12.24 9.14
C SER A 344 18.49 13.19 7.94
N LYS A 345 19.49 13.04 7.06
CA LYS A 345 19.53 13.78 5.80
C LYS A 345 18.37 13.40 4.88
N LEU A 346 18.05 12.12 4.73
CA LEU A 346 16.90 11.68 3.93
C LEU A 346 15.62 12.36 4.41
N TYR A 347 15.33 12.36 5.71
CA TYR A 347 14.14 13.00 6.27
C TYR A 347 14.09 14.52 6.06
N ILE A 348 15.20 15.21 6.32
CA ILE A 348 15.25 16.68 6.23
C ILE A 348 15.14 17.16 4.79
N TYR A 349 15.88 16.51 3.90
CA TYR A 349 16.01 16.98 2.52
C TYR A 349 14.90 16.45 1.61
N ASP A 350 14.07 15.52 2.06
CA ASP A 350 12.87 15.11 1.34
C ASP A 350 11.87 16.28 1.20
N LEU A 351 11.68 17.06 2.26
CA LEU A 351 10.85 18.27 2.20
C LEU A 351 11.41 19.30 1.22
N VAL A 352 12.74 19.44 1.18
CA VAL A 352 13.42 20.33 0.24
C VAL A 352 13.24 19.87 -1.21
N TRP A 353 13.24 18.56 -1.42
CA TRP A 353 12.98 17.96 -2.73
C TRP A 353 11.56 18.22 -3.18
N GLU A 354 10.57 18.05 -2.30
CA GLU A 354 9.18 18.35 -2.62
C GLU A 354 8.99 19.83 -3.02
N ASP A 355 9.57 20.77 -2.28
CA ASP A 355 9.56 22.19 -2.64
C ASP A 355 10.21 22.44 -3.99
N THR A 356 11.34 21.75 -4.26
CA THR A 356 12.07 21.88 -5.54
C THR A 356 11.24 21.34 -6.71
N LYS A 357 10.57 20.20 -6.52
CA LYS A 357 9.65 19.61 -7.52
C LYS A 357 8.44 20.51 -7.78
N ASN A 358 7.83 21.05 -6.74
CA ASN A 358 6.68 21.94 -6.89
C ASN A 358 7.03 23.20 -7.68
N LYS A 359 8.18 23.81 -7.39
CA LYS A 359 8.72 24.94 -8.17
C LYS A 359 9.00 24.54 -9.63
N PHE A 360 9.54 23.34 -9.86
CA PHE A 360 9.77 22.82 -11.21
C PHE A 360 8.45 22.67 -11.98
N LYS A 361 7.43 22.05 -11.38
CA LYS A 361 6.10 21.89 -11.97
C LYS A 361 5.45 23.23 -12.31
N GLU A 362 5.57 24.21 -11.42
CA GLU A 362 5.06 25.58 -11.64
C GLU A 362 5.74 26.24 -12.85
N ILE A 363 7.08 26.14 -12.95
CA ILE A 363 7.85 26.66 -14.08
C ILE A 363 7.42 26.01 -15.40
N VAL A 364 7.16 24.70 -15.40
CA VAL A 364 6.70 23.96 -16.58
C VAL A 364 5.29 24.40 -16.98
N ARG A 365 4.38 24.50 -16.00
CA ARG A 365 2.97 24.88 -16.22
C ARG A 365 2.84 26.30 -16.75
N GLU A 366 3.58 27.24 -16.18
CA GLU A 366 3.53 28.67 -16.57
C GLU A 366 4.37 28.99 -17.80
N LYS A 367 5.02 28.00 -18.41
CA LYS A 367 5.90 28.16 -19.60
C LYS A 367 6.98 29.23 -19.43
N ILE A 368 7.51 29.36 -18.21
CA ILE A 368 8.54 30.36 -17.87
C ILE A 368 9.81 30.09 -18.68
N LYS A 369 10.42 31.14 -19.23
CA LYS A 369 11.61 31.03 -20.10
C LYS A 369 12.83 30.44 -19.40
N ASN A 370 13.01 30.67 -18.09
CA ASN A 370 14.11 30.11 -17.30
C ASN A 370 13.82 28.69 -16.88
N LYS A 371 14.14 27.74 -17.73
CA LYS A 371 13.97 26.32 -17.45
C LYS A 371 15.05 25.83 -16.51
N ILE A 372 14.63 24.98 -15.50
CA ILE A 372 15.57 24.21 -14.71
C ILE A 372 16.16 23.14 -15.63
N LYS A 373 17.48 23.22 -15.90
CA LYS A 373 18.18 22.25 -16.75
C LYS A 373 18.55 20.96 -16.02
N ASN A 374 18.88 21.09 -14.74
CA ASN A 374 19.27 19.98 -13.88
C ASN A 374 18.56 20.11 -12.52
N LEU A 375 17.58 19.25 -12.30
CA LEU A 375 16.72 19.29 -11.12
C LEU A 375 17.50 18.93 -9.83
N SER A 376 18.50 18.02 -9.92
CA SER A 376 19.32 17.65 -8.77
C SER A 376 20.24 18.78 -8.32
N LEU A 377 20.78 19.57 -9.24
CA LEU A 377 21.59 20.75 -8.88
C LEU A 377 20.74 21.86 -8.27
N GLU A 378 19.50 22.06 -8.77
CA GLU A 378 18.57 23.02 -8.15
C GLU A 378 18.19 22.57 -6.74
N PHE A 379 17.99 21.28 -6.53
CA PHE A 379 17.78 20.70 -5.20
C PHE A 379 18.94 21.02 -4.24
N VAL A 380 20.18 20.77 -4.65
CA VAL A 380 21.38 21.10 -3.83
C VAL A 380 21.45 22.60 -3.54
N ARG A 381 21.13 23.45 -4.52
CA ARG A 381 21.09 24.91 -4.33
C ARG A 381 20.05 25.30 -3.29
N THR A 382 18.84 24.75 -3.38
CA THR A 382 17.76 24.99 -2.43
C THR A 382 18.14 24.48 -1.03
N ALA A 383 18.74 23.29 -0.94
CA ALA A 383 19.25 22.73 0.31
C ALA A 383 20.27 23.67 1.00
N ARG A 384 21.23 24.19 0.27
CA ARG A 384 22.23 25.14 0.81
C ARG A 384 21.60 26.44 1.32
N LEU A 385 20.64 27.00 0.58
CA LEU A 385 19.92 28.22 0.99
C LEU A 385 19.12 28.04 2.29
N LEU A 386 18.60 26.85 2.55
CA LEU A 386 17.91 26.53 3.80
C LEU A 386 18.87 26.50 4.99
N LEU A 387 20.09 26.05 4.78
CA LEU A 387 21.12 25.99 5.81
C LEU A 387 21.57 27.36 6.28
N GLU A 388 21.63 28.35 5.36
CA GLU A 388 22.01 29.74 5.65
C GLU A 388 20.97 30.49 6.48
N LYS A 389 19.71 30.03 6.52
CA LYS A 389 18.58 30.75 7.16
C LYS A 389 18.18 30.24 8.56
N ASP A 390 19.02 29.46 9.24
CA ASP A 390 18.73 28.87 10.57
C ASP A 390 17.42 28.01 10.62
N LYS A 391 16.82 27.74 9.47
CA LYS A 391 15.61 26.94 9.37
C LYS A 391 15.84 25.46 9.75
N LEU A 392 17.08 25.00 9.68
CA LEU A 392 17.46 23.65 10.07
C LEU A 392 17.01 23.30 11.50
N LYS A 393 17.02 24.27 12.42
CA LYS A 393 16.56 24.05 13.81
C LYS A 393 15.08 23.65 13.90
N VAL A 394 14.23 24.17 13.01
CA VAL A 394 12.80 23.83 12.96
C VAL A 394 12.61 22.40 12.48
N TYR A 395 13.35 22.00 11.44
CA TYR A 395 13.30 20.63 10.92
C TYR A 395 13.84 19.61 11.92
N LEU A 396 14.94 19.93 12.61
CA LEU A 396 15.51 19.06 13.64
C LEU A 396 14.56 18.83 14.83
N LYS A 397 13.80 19.85 15.24
CA LYS A 397 12.83 19.70 16.33
C LYS A 397 11.71 18.71 15.99
N ASN A 398 11.32 18.65 14.73
CA ASN A 398 10.26 17.78 14.24
C ASN A 398 10.77 16.40 13.78
N LEU A 399 12.08 16.23 13.62
CA LEU A 399 12.69 15.01 13.08
C LEU A 399 12.37 13.75 13.91
N GLN A 400 12.23 13.88 15.23
CA GLN A 400 11.95 12.77 16.13
C GLN A 400 10.59 12.11 15.86
N PHE A 401 9.62 12.89 15.35
CA PHE A 401 8.24 12.47 15.13
C PHE A 401 7.92 12.19 13.65
N TYR A 402 8.90 12.39 12.76
CA TYR A 402 8.66 12.25 11.35
C TYR A 402 8.68 10.77 10.94
N GLU A 403 7.56 10.31 10.41
CA GLU A 403 7.44 9.01 9.74
C GLU A 403 7.56 9.23 8.23
N GLN A 404 8.59 8.66 7.61
CA GLN A 404 8.73 8.68 6.16
C GLN A 404 7.81 7.60 5.58
N LEU A 405 6.83 8.01 4.80
CA LEU A 405 5.98 7.09 4.03
C LEU A 405 6.78 6.61 2.82
N HIS A 406 7.28 5.38 2.89
CA HIS A 406 7.85 4.72 1.72
C HIS A 406 6.71 4.20 0.82
N PRO A 407 6.84 4.20 -0.52
CA PRO A 407 5.79 3.70 -1.42
C PRO A 407 5.35 2.26 -1.18
N SER A 408 6.15 1.47 -0.48
CA SER A 408 5.87 0.06 -0.17
C SER A 408 5.76 -0.27 1.32
N ASP A 409 6.35 0.55 2.23
CA ASP A 409 6.41 0.27 3.67
C ASP A 409 6.45 1.55 4.50
N THR A 410 5.88 1.49 5.72
CA THR A 410 6.03 2.55 6.73
C THR A 410 7.30 2.29 7.54
N HIS A 411 8.32 3.12 7.35
CA HIS A 411 9.52 3.05 8.20
C HIS A 411 9.20 3.46 9.64
N PRO A 412 9.81 2.81 10.65
CA PRO A 412 9.68 3.25 12.02
C PRO A 412 10.17 4.68 12.22
N PRO A 413 9.63 5.41 13.21
CA PRO A 413 10.14 6.74 13.56
C PRO A 413 11.65 6.72 13.79
N LEU A 414 12.33 7.80 13.39
CA LEU A 414 13.79 7.91 13.52
C LEU A 414 14.26 7.67 14.95
N GLU A 415 13.47 8.07 15.96
CA GLU A 415 13.77 7.82 17.38
C GLU A 415 13.89 6.33 17.71
N ASP A 416 12.98 5.50 17.18
CA ASP A 416 13.02 4.05 17.38
C ASP A 416 14.27 3.43 16.70
N ARG A 417 14.61 3.91 15.49
CA ARG A 417 15.80 3.48 14.74
C ARG A 417 17.09 3.85 15.47
N MET A 418 17.17 5.09 15.98
CA MET A 418 18.29 5.57 16.81
C MET A 418 18.44 4.73 18.06
N LYS A 419 17.34 4.48 18.79
CA LYS A 419 17.33 3.67 19.99
C LYS A 419 17.81 2.24 19.73
N ASN A 420 17.39 1.65 18.62
CA ASN A 420 17.82 0.30 18.21
C ASN A 420 19.33 0.21 17.97
N LEU A 421 19.94 1.28 17.45
CA LEU A 421 21.39 1.37 17.17
C LEU A 421 22.20 1.98 18.32
N GLY A 422 21.57 2.36 19.42
CA GLY A 422 22.24 2.98 20.58
C GLY A 422 22.79 4.39 20.31
N VAL A 423 22.25 5.10 19.31
CA VAL A 423 22.65 6.48 18.96
C VAL A 423 21.76 7.47 19.69
N LYS A 424 22.39 8.53 20.25
CA LYS A 424 21.67 9.64 20.88
C LYS A 424 21.62 10.84 19.94
N MET A 425 20.54 11.62 20.00
CA MET A 425 20.33 12.78 19.14
C MET A 425 21.43 13.83 19.27
N GLU A 426 22.01 13.99 20.45
CA GLU A 426 23.10 14.93 20.69
C GLU A 426 24.37 14.62 19.88
N LYS A 427 24.51 13.39 19.39
CA LYS A 427 25.64 12.99 18.54
C LYS A 427 25.49 13.46 17.09
N ILE A 428 24.26 13.77 16.64
CA ILE A 428 23.99 14.27 15.30
C ILE A 428 24.28 15.77 15.29
N SER A 429 25.45 16.14 14.78
CA SER A 429 25.82 17.55 14.72
C SER A 429 25.19 18.25 13.50
N ASN A 430 24.81 19.52 13.67
CA ASN A 430 24.39 20.35 12.54
C ASN A 430 25.45 20.36 11.42
N LYS A 431 26.74 20.30 11.79
CA LYS A 431 27.85 20.26 10.83
C LYS A 431 27.84 19.01 9.98
N SER A 432 27.49 17.83 10.55
CA SER A 432 27.40 16.58 9.79
C SER A 432 26.22 16.58 8.83
N LEU A 433 25.09 17.15 9.20
CA LEU A 433 23.89 17.24 8.37
C LEU A 433 24.09 18.14 7.14
N VAL A 434 24.98 19.14 7.23
CA VAL A 434 25.29 20.08 6.14
C VAL A 434 26.54 19.68 5.36
N ASN A 435 27.25 18.64 5.79
CA ASN A 435 28.44 18.15 5.11
C ASN A 435 28.05 17.24 3.93
N PHE A 436 28.27 17.70 2.72
CA PHE A 436 27.99 16.96 1.49
C PHE A 436 29.28 16.41 0.82
N LEU A 437 30.44 16.51 1.47
CA LEU A 437 31.73 16.13 0.90
C LEU A 437 32.43 15.02 1.71
N PRO A 438 33.13 14.10 1.05
CA PRO A 438 33.13 13.89 -0.40
C PRO A 438 31.78 13.33 -0.90
N SER A 439 31.22 14.00 -1.91
CA SER A 439 29.90 13.62 -2.44
C SER A 439 29.95 12.26 -3.13
N SER A 440 28.95 11.42 -2.83
CA SER A 440 28.79 10.11 -3.47
C SER A 440 28.48 10.19 -4.98
N ALA A 441 28.09 11.35 -5.47
CA ALA A 441 27.98 11.63 -6.91
C ALA A 441 29.26 11.35 -7.70
N SER A 442 30.44 11.45 -7.04
CA SER A 442 31.75 11.12 -7.64
C SER A 442 31.91 9.65 -8.05
N LEU A 443 31.02 8.77 -7.59
CA LEU A 443 31.01 7.37 -7.99
C LEU A 443 30.39 7.14 -9.38
N ILE A 444 29.67 8.13 -9.90
CA ILE A 444 28.95 8.05 -11.18
C ILE A 444 29.63 8.95 -12.20
N PRO A 445 30.29 8.39 -13.22
CA PRO A 445 30.81 9.16 -14.34
C PRO A 445 29.69 9.88 -15.08
N ASN A 446 29.94 11.12 -15.52
CA ASN A 446 28.99 11.92 -16.30
C ASN A 446 27.59 12.09 -15.65
N ILE A 447 27.55 12.14 -14.33
CA ILE A 447 26.27 12.24 -13.58
C ILE A 447 25.45 13.46 -14.03
N ASP A 448 26.11 14.60 -14.32
CA ASP A 448 25.42 15.81 -14.76
C ASP A 448 24.60 15.58 -16.04
N LEU A 449 25.15 14.83 -17.00
CA LEU A 449 24.45 14.49 -18.25
C LEU A 449 23.24 13.57 -17.99
N ILE A 450 23.39 12.61 -17.06
CA ILE A 450 22.28 11.72 -16.68
C ILE A 450 21.15 12.53 -16.05
N GLU A 451 21.47 13.45 -15.14
CA GLU A 451 20.53 14.33 -14.46
C GLU A 451 19.79 15.25 -15.42
N GLU A 452 20.53 15.89 -16.35
CA GLU A 452 19.95 16.76 -17.38
C GLU A 452 18.97 15.99 -18.27
N ASN A 453 19.36 14.81 -18.75
CA ASN A 453 18.49 13.96 -19.58
C ASN A 453 17.23 13.55 -18.84
N LEU A 454 17.33 13.10 -17.58
CA LEU A 454 16.14 12.73 -16.78
C LEU A 454 15.29 13.96 -16.44
N THR A 455 15.90 15.15 -16.26
CA THR A 455 15.14 16.39 -16.06
C THR A 455 14.32 16.76 -17.30
N ILE A 456 14.87 16.53 -18.50
CA ILE A 456 14.13 16.70 -19.77
C ILE A 456 12.94 15.74 -19.83
N VAL A 457 13.15 14.47 -19.47
CA VAL A 457 12.08 13.46 -19.45
C VAL A 457 10.95 13.88 -18.51
N LEU A 458 11.27 14.32 -17.30
CA LEU A 458 10.26 14.78 -16.34
C LEU A 458 9.53 16.03 -16.86
N ASN A 459 10.23 16.95 -17.52
CA ASN A 459 9.62 18.13 -18.13
C ASN A 459 8.58 17.75 -19.20
N GLU A 460 8.87 16.77 -20.04
CA GLU A 460 7.93 16.29 -21.06
C GLU A 460 6.71 15.55 -20.43
N ILE A 461 6.93 14.78 -19.39
CA ILE A 461 5.84 14.11 -18.65
C ILE A 461 4.91 15.16 -18.01
N GLU A 462 5.46 16.16 -17.32
CA GLU A 462 4.66 17.21 -16.67
C GLU A 462 3.88 18.06 -17.70
N LYS A 463 4.45 18.33 -18.88
CA LYS A 463 3.71 19.00 -19.96
C LYS A 463 2.51 18.17 -20.42
N PHE A 464 2.72 16.89 -20.67
CA PHE A 464 1.66 15.98 -21.11
C PHE A 464 0.51 15.88 -20.09
N GLN A 465 0.83 15.84 -18.79
CA GLN A 465 -0.17 15.83 -17.72
C GLN A 465 -0.95 17.13 -17.58
N ASN A 466 -0.36 18.28 -18.00
CA ASN A 466 -1.04 19.57 -17.98
C ASN A 466 -1.90 19.83 -19.23
N GLU A 467 -1.73 19.04 -20.30
CA GLU A 467 -2.49 19.16 -21.55
C GLU A 467 -3.65 18.13 -21.63
N SER A 468 -3.63 17.11 -20.76
CA SER A 468 -4.68 16.08 -20.62
C SER A 468 -5.72 16.47 -19.56
#